data_5cf16458f7a0115e55f9db7e8667d32a
#
_entry.id   5cf16458f7a0115e55f9db7e8667d32a
#
_cell.length_a   1.000
_cell.length_b   1.000
_cell.length_c   1.000
_cell.angle_alpha   90.00
_cell.angle_beta   90.00
_cell.angle_gamma   90.00
#
_symmetry.space_group_name_H-M   'P 1'
#
loop_
_entity.id
_entity.type
_entity.pdbx_description
1 polymer ?
#
loop_
_entity_poly.entity_id
_entity_poly.type
_entity_poly.pdbx_seq_one_letter_code
_entity_poly.pdbx_strand_id
1 'polypeptide(L)'
;MSGSEAAIRTVSEATQSTQARAERPQLQLVRKVEVDRSRDALLTDFGKTTLEDRYLLPGESYQDMFARVATAYADDADHAQRVYDYISNLWFMPATPVLSNGGADRGLPISCFLNAVSDSLDGIQGVWNENVALASNGGGIGTYWGGVRSIGEKVKGAGQTSGIIPFIRVMDSLTLAISQGSLRRGSAAVYLDIHHPEIEEFLEIRKPSGDFNRKSLNLHHGISITDEFMEAVRDGAMFGLRSPKTKEVIREVDARSLWQKILEIRLQTGEPYLIFSDTVNRAMPQHQRELGLSVRQSNLCSEIMLHTGKDHLGVERTAVCCLSSVNAEKFMEWRDHPTFIEDVMRFLDNVLEDFIGRAPPEMKNAIYAAQRERSVGLGLMGFHSFLQMQNVPFESALAKSWNMRLFKHLRRQCDAASRTLAAERGPCPDAAERGVMERFSHKIAIAPTASISIICGGTSAGIEPIPANIYTHKTLSGSFAVRNPYLERLLEEKGKNTSAVWDSILENEGSVQHLDFLTQDEKDVYKTAFELDQRWVIELAADRTPDVCQSQSVNIFLPGDVDKWDLHMLHWQAWERGCKSLYYLRSKSVQRAAHAGGEGAAVMAAVTTERTDYEECLACQ
;
A
#
# COMPACT_ATOMS: atom_id res chain seq x y z
N MET A 1 1.97 -47.05 -22.99
CA MET A 1 0.67 -46.43 -22.66
C MET A 1 0.29 -46.84 -21.23
N SER A 2 0.91 -46.30 -20.20
CA SER A 2 0.53 -46.61 -18.79
C SER A 2 0.94 -45.53 -17.78
N GLY A 3 1.30 -44.33 -18.25
CA GLY A 3 1.74 -43.22 -17.36
C GLY A 3 0.76 -42.04 -17.25
N SER A 4 -0.26 -41.95 -18.10
CA SER A 4 -1.14 -40.77 -18.16
C SER A 4 -2.46 -40.95 -17.37
N GLU A 5 -2.89 -42.17 -17.13
CA GLU A 5 -4.14 -42.43 -16.39
C GLU A 5 -4.00 -42.32 -14.86
N ALA A 6 -2.81 -42.58 -14.32
CA ALA A 6 -2.57 -42.45 -12.88
C ALA A 6 -2.49 -40.99 -12.42
N ALA A 7 -1.98 -40.08 -13.27
CA ALA A 7 -1.91 -38.65 -12.96
C ALA A 7 -3.28 -37.96 -13.00
N ILE A 8 -4.18 -38.44 -13.86
CA ILE A 8 -5.56 -37.90 -13.97
C ILE A 8 -6.44 -38.36 -12.79
N ARG A 9 -6.22 -39.55 -12.24
CA ARG A 9 -6.95 -40.03 -11.07
C ARG A 9 -6.57 -39.29 -9.78
N THR A 10 -5.30 -38.97 -9.58
CA THR A 10 -4.83 -38.22 -8.39
C THR A 10 -5.34 -36.78 -8.37
N VAL A 11 -5.51 -36.14 -9.52
CA VAL A 11 -6.09 -34.80 -9.61
C VAL A 11 -7.61 -34.84 -9.37
N SER A 12 -8.30 -35.91 -9.82
CA SER A 12 -9.74 -36.09 -9.61
C SER A 12 -10.07 -36.40 -8.14
N GLU A 13 -9.25 -37.15 -7.43
CA GLU A 13 -9.45 -37.45 -6.02
C GLU A 13 -9.11 -36.25 -5.12
N ALA A 14 -8.11 -35.44 -5.46
CA ALA A 14 -7.82 -34.19 -4.77
C ALA A 14 -8.96 -33.15 -4.96
N THR A 15 -9.63 -33.18 -6.13
CA THR A 15 -10.76 -32.28 -6.41
C THR A 15 -12.07 -32.76 -5.73
N GLN A 16 -12.21 -34.05 -5.45
CA GLN A 16 -13.39 -34.59 -4.76
C GLN A 16 -13.30 -34.48 -3.22
N SER A 17 -12.10 -34.37 -2.64
CA SER A 17 -11.95 -34.15 -1.19
C SER A 17 -12.22 -32.69 -0.78
N THR A 18 -12.29 -31.75 -1.72
CA THR A 18 -12.59 -30.32 -1.47
C THR A 18 -14.08 -29.99 -1.54
N GLN A 19 -14.96 -30.96 -1.79
CA GLN A 19 -16.41 -30.75 -1.84
C GLN A 19 -17.15 -31.06 -0.53
N ALA A 20 -16.47 -31.28 0.57
CA ALA A 20 -17.07 -31.06 1.87
C ALA A 20 -17.05 -29.52 2.11
N ARG A 21 -17.98 -28.81 1.49
CA ARG A 21 -18.43 -27.49 1.94
C ARG A 21 -18.78 -27.67 3.41
N ALA A 22 -17.87 -27.32 4.30
CA ALA A 22 -18.23 -27.06 5.68
C ALA A 22 -19.24 -25.90 5.58
N GLU A 23 -20.53 -26.23 5.68
CA GLU A 23 -21.55 -25.23 5.96
C GLU A 23 -21.00 -24.47 7.17
N ARG A 24 -20.65 -23.20 6.97
CA ARG A 24 -20.41 -22.32 8.12
C ARG A 24 -21.65 -22.52 8.99
N PRO A 25 -21.48 -22.83 10.28
CA PRO A 25 -22.61 -22.69 11.17
C PRO A 25 -23.09 -21.26 10.94
N GLN A 26 -24.33 -21.09 10.47
CA GLN A 26 -24.96 -19.77 10.49
C GLN A 26 -24.81 -19.32 11.94
N LEU A 27 -23.91 -18.37 12.17
CA LEU A 27 -23.72 -17.75 13.46
C LEU A 27 -25.07 -17.11 13.79
N GLN A 28 -25.93 -17.86 14.46
CA GLN A 28 -27.00 -17.26 15.23
C GLN A 28 -26.27 -16.46 16.32
N LEU A 29 -25.90 -15.21 16.00
CA LEU A 29 -25.49 -14.23 17.00
C LEU A 29 -26.67 -14.08 17.95
N VAL A 30 -26.66 -14.88 19.01
CA VAL A 30 -27.70 -14.89 20.07
C VAL A 30 -27.68 -13.54 20.81
N ARG A 31 -26.60 -12.77 20.67
CA ARG A 31 -26.45 -11.44 21.26
C ARG A 31 -26.03 -10.43 20.20
N LYS A 32 -26.82 -9.37 20.04
CA LYS A 32 -26.48 -8.22 19.18
C LYS A 32 -25.37 -7.40 19.86
N VAL A 33 -24.43 -6.86 19.04
CA VAL A 33 -23.41 -5.91 19.51
C VAL A 33 -24.09 -4.72 20.21
N GLU A 34 -23.65 -4.39 21.41
CA GLU A 34 -24.09 -3.22 22.14
C GLU A 34 -23.35 -1.97 21.61
N VAL A 35 -24.12 -1.09 21.01
CA VAL A 35 -23.60 0.12 20.33
C VAL A 35 -23.56 1.30 21.29
N ASP A 36 -22.40 1.96 21.40
CA ASP A 36 -22.21 3.18 22.18
C ASP A 36 -22.13 4.41 21.27
N ARG A 37 -23.25 5.10 21.09
CA ARG A 37 -23.35 6.28 20.22
C ARG A 37 -22.60 7.52 20.77
N SER A 38 -22.20 7.53 22.04
CA SER A 38 -21.38 8.62 22.58
C SER A 38 -20.00 8.69 21.92
N ARG A 39 -19.51 7.59 21.38
CA ARG A 39 -18.23 7.50 20.64
C ARG A 39 -18.22 8.24 19.32
N ASP A 40 -19.38 8.70 18.81
CA ASP A 40 -19.44 9.62 17.66
C ASP A 40 -18.71 10.94 17.95
N ALA A 41 -18.50 11.29 19.23
CA ALA A 41 -17.70 12.45 19.64
C ALA A 41 -16.20 12.29 19.36
N LEU A 42 -15.71 11.06 19.14
CA LEU A 42 -14.32 10.79 18.78
C LEU A 42 -14.05 11.04 17.28
N LEU A 43 -15.10 11.12 16.46
CA LEU A 43 -14.99 11.38 15.04
C LEU A 43 -14.94 12.88 14.77
N THR A 44 -14.00 13.31 13.94
CA THR A 44 -13.95 14.69 13.44
C THR A 44 -15.11 14.95 12.46
N ASP A 45 -15.49 16.22 12.25
CA ASP A 45 -16.52 16.57 11.26
C ASP A 45 -16.12 16.11 9.85
N PHE A 46 -14.85 16.22 9.51
CA PHE A 46 -14.31 15.71 8.25
C PHE A 46 -14.41 14.17 8.17
N GLY A 47 -14.12 13.46 9.26
CA GLY A 47 -14.30 12.01 9.37
C GLY A 47 -15.75 11.59 9.18
N LYS A 48 -16.71 12.29 9.80
CA LYS A 48 -18.14 12.04 9.66
C LYS A 48 -18.61 12.21 8.22
N THR A 49 -18.27 13.33 7.58
CA THR A 49 -18.60 13.58 6.18
C THR A 49 -18.00 12.52 5.25
N THR A 50 -16.75 12.10 5.50
CA THR A 50 -16.10 11.03 4.73
C THR A 50 -16.84 9.71 4.87
N LEU A 51 -17.33 9.37 6.07
CA LEU A 51 -18.14 8.18 6.31
C LEU A 51 -19.47 8.23 5.56
N GLU A 52 -20.17 9.37 5.62
CA GLU A 52 -21.45 9.61 4.93
C GLU A 52 -21.32 9.50 3.42
N ASP A 53 -20.26 10.09 2.84
CA ASP A 53 -20.05 10.13 1.39
C ASP A 53 -19.77 8.74 0.79
N ARG A 54 -19.14 7.82 1.54
CA ARG A 54 -18.52 6.63 0.91
C ARG A 54 -18.77 5.29 1.62
N TYR A 55 -19.09 5.28 2.92
CA TYR A 55 -19.03 4.05 3.72
C TYR A 55 -20.38 3.56 4.22
N LEU A 56 -21.26 4.48 4.61
CA LEU A 56 -22.54 4.12 5.21
C LEU A 56 -23.48 3.45 4.19
N LEU A 57 -24.29 2.54 4.68
CA LEU A 57 -25.46 2.05 3.97
C LEU A 57 -26.64 3.02 4.19
N PRO A 58 -27.66 3.02 3.32
CA PRO A 58 -28.84 3.87 3.49
C PRO A 58 -29.48 3.69 4.87
N GLY A 59 -29.57 4.78 5.64
CA GLY A 59 -30.15 4.78 6.99
C GLY A 59 -29.25 4.28 8.10
N GLU A 60 -27.97 3.96 7.80
CA GLU A 60 -26.99 3.50 8.80
C GLU A 60 -26.32 4.69 9.51
N SER A 61 -26.11 4.59 10.82
CA SER A 61 -25.27 5.52 11.57
C SER A 61 -23.82 5.06 11.60
N TYR A 62 -22.88 5.91 12.04
CA TYR A 62 -21.44 5.57 12.14
C TYR A 62 -21.22 4.33 13.00
N GLN A 63 -21.84 4.28 14.18
CA GLN A 63 -21.67 3.16 15.10
C GLN A 63 -22.37 1.88 14.60
N ASP A 64 -23.51 2.00 13.89
CA ASP A 64 -24.17 0.85 13.27
C ASP A 64 -23.28 0.24 12.18
N MET A 65 -22.56 1.06 11.39
CA MET A 65 -21.58 0.58 10.42
C MET A 65 -20.43 -0.18 11.09
N PHE A 66 -19.86 0.39 12.16
CA PHE A 66 -18.79 -0.30 12.90
C PHE A 66 -19.28 -1.62 13.49
N ALA A 67 -20.49 -1.67 14.02
CA ALA A 67 -21.11 -2.89 14.54
C ALA A 67 -21.39 -3.93 13.41
N ARG A 68 -21.84 -3.48 12.24
CA ARG A 68 -22.05 -4.34 11.06
C ARG A 68 -20.75 -5.03 10.65
N VAL A 69 -19.68 -4.26 10.50
CA VAL A 69 -18.38 -4.76 10.05
C VAL A 69 -17.76 -5.68 11.11
N ALA A 70 -17.82 -5.33 12.39
CA ALA A 70 -17.35 -6.18 13.47
C ALA A 70 -18.10 -7.51 13.51
N THR A 71 -19.42 -7.47 13.36
CA THR A 71 -20.29 -8.67 13.34
C THR A 71 -20.00 -9.57 12.13
N ALA A 72 -19.74 -8.97 10.97
CA ALA A 72 -19.53 -9.72 9.72
C ALA A 72 -18.29 -10.65 9.76
N TYR A 73 -17.29 -10.26 10.53
CA TYR A 73 -15.98 -10.94 10.55
C TYR A 73 -15.56 -11.43 11.94
N ALA A 74 -16.49 -11.49 12.89
CA ALA A 74 -16.23 -12.10 14.20
C ALA A 74 -16.45 -13.62 14.19
N ASP A 75 -15.79 -14.33 15.12
CA ASP A 75 -16.00 -15.76 15.34
C ASP A 75 -17.28 -16.04 16.17
N ASP A 76 -17.57 -15.13 17.10
CA ASP A 76 -18.72 -15.20 18.00
C ASP A 76 -19.17 -13.80 18.46
N ALA A 77 -20.21 -13.73 19.29
CA ALA A 77 -20.78 -12.48 19.76
C ALA A 77 -19.82 -11.66 20.65
N ASP A 78 -19.02 -12.34 21.47
CA ASP A 78 -18.06 -11.66 22.36
C ASP A 78 -16.88 -11.11 21.55
N HIS A 79 -16.40 -11.83 20.54
CA HIS A 79 -15.40 -11.32 19.59
C HIS A 79 -15.97 -10.13 18.80
N ALA A 80 -17.23 -10.21 18.33
CA ALA A 80 -17.90 -9.10 17.65
C ALA A 80 -17.94 -7.84 18.49
N GLN A 81 -18.28 -7.96 19.79
CA GLN A 81 -18.30 -6.85 20.72
C GLN A 81 -16.91 -6.24 20.90
N ARG A 82 -15.88 -7.07 21.12
CA ARG A 82 -14.51 -6.57 21.29
C ARG A 82 -14.01 -5.85 20.04
N VAL A 83 -14.22 -6.43 18.84
CA VAL A 83 -13.82 -5.79 17.57
C VAL A 83 -14.56 -4.46 17.36
N TYR A 84 -15.87 -4.43 17.63
CA TYR A 84 -16.62 -3.16 17.63
C TYR A 84 -16.00 -2.13 18.58
N ASP A 85 -15.69 -2.55 19.81
CA ASP A 85 -15.06 -1.67 20.80
C ASP A 85 -13.69 -1.14 20.31
N TYR A 86 -12.88 -1.96 19.66
CA TYR A 86 -11.59 -1.53 19.10
C TYR A 86 -11.76 -0.52 17.96
N ILE A 87 -12.69 -0.74 17.04
CA ILE A 87 -12.96 0.17 15.93
C ILE A 87 -13.54 1.49 16.47
N SER A 88 -14.57 1.43 17.31
CA SER A 88 -15.29 2.59 17.81
C SER A 88 -14.49 3.45 18.78
N ASN A 89 -13.49 2.87 19.50
CA ASN A 89 -12.51 3.61 20.29
C ASN A 89 -11.28 4.07 19.48
N LEU A 90 -11.29 3.88 18.16
CA LEU A 90 -10.22 4.30 17.24
C LEU A 90 -8.85 3.64 17.51
N TRP A 91 -8.84 2.44 18.09
CA TRP A 91 -7.62 1.66 18.29
C TRP A 91 -7.17 0.97 16.99
N PHE A 92 -8.16 0.61 16.17
CA PHE A 92 -8.02 -0.15 14.94
C PHE A 92 -9.00 0.37 13.90
N MET A 93 -8.57 0.47 12.65
CA MET A 93 -9.45 0.82 11.55
C MET A 93 -9.24 -0.16 10.40
N PRO A 94 -10.28 -0.94 10.04
CA PRO A 94 -10.26 -1.78 8.85
C PRO A 94 -10.05 -0.96 7.58
N ALA A 95 -9.43 -1.57 6.55
CA ALA A 95 -9.28 -0.93 5.25
C ALA A 95 -10.63 -0.54 4.63
N THR A 96 -10.61 0.47 3.76
CA THR A 96 -11.83 0.99 3.11
C THR A 96 -12.77 -0.08 2.56
N PRO A 97 -12.31 -1.10 1.79
CA PRO A 97 -13.24 -2.12 1.28
C PRO A 97 -13.85 -2.99 2.37
N VAL A 98 -13.12 -3.23 3.45
CA VAL A 98 -13.63 -3.97 4.60
C VAL A 98 -14.75 -3.19 5.29
N LEU A 99 -14.54 -1.87 5.51
CA LEU A 99 -15.53 -0.99 6.12
C LEU A 99 -16.76 -0.80 5.23
N SER A 100 -16.56 -0.54 3.94
CA SER A 100 -17.68 -0.26 3.04
C SER A 100 -18.48 -1.49 2.65
N ASN A 101 -17.83 -2.65 2.46
CA ASN A 101 -18.43 -3.85 1.89
C ASN A 101 -18.66 -4.97 2.92
N GLY A 102 -18.02 -4.92 4.08
CA GLY A 102 -18.15 -5.94 5.13
C GLY A 102 -19.59 -6.06 5.66
N GLY A 103 -20.17 -7.25 5.59
CA GLY A 103 -21.55 -7.49 5.99
C GLY A 103 -22.60 -6.85 5.08
N ALA A 104 -22.21 -6.41 3.87
CA ALA A 104 -23.11 -5.84 2.86
C ALA A 104 -23.07 -6.66 1.57
N ASP A 105 -24.15 -6.61 0.79
CA ASP A 105 -24.25 -7.28 -0.52
C ASP A 105 -23.63 -6.44 -1.64
N ARG A 106 -22.51 -5.76 -1.35
CA ARG A 106 -21.81 -4.93 -2.35
C ARG A 106 -20.30 -5.14 -2.30
N GLY A 107 -19.70 -5.40 -3.45
CA GLY A 107 -18.23 -5.51 -3.59
C GLY A 107 -17.58 -6.62 -2.77
N LEU A 108 -16.27 -6.66 -2.84
CA LEU A 108 -15.42 -7.58 -2.09
C LEU A 108 -14.65 -6.82 -0.99
N PRO A 109 -14.21 -7.49 0.09
CA PRO A 109 -13.52 -6.83 1.20
C PRO A 109 -12.02 -6.61 0.95
N ILE A 110 -11.50 -6.95 -0.23
CA ILE A 110 -10.07 -6.85 -0.58
C ILE A 110 -9.84 -5.72 -1.57
N SER A 111 -8.77 -4.96 -1.34
CA SER A 111 -8.38 -3.82 -2.19
C SER A 111 -7.08 -4.00 -2.97
N CYS A 112 -6.22 -4.97 -2.61
CA CYS A 112 -4.88 -5.06 -3.16
C CYS A 112 -4.64 -6.40 -3.85
N PHE A 113 -4.30 -6.32 -5.15
CA PHE A 113 -4.00 -7.47 -6.00
C PHE A 113 -2.70 -7.26 -6.76
N LEU A 114 -1.95 -8.34 -6.94
CA LEU A 114 -0.72 -8.35 -7.73
C LEU A 114 -0.76 -9.52 -8.69
N ASN A 115 -0.49 -9.28 -9.97
CA ASN A 115 -0.41 -10.35 -10.97
C ASN A 115 0.80 -10.17 -11.90
N ALA A 116 1.09 -11.18 -12.69
CA ALA A 116 2.23 -11.20 -13.61
C ALA A 116 1.80 -11.62 -15.01
N VAL A 117 2.35 -10.96 -16.01
CA VAL A 117 2.07 -11.25 -17.43
C VAL A 117 2.98 -12.38 -17.89
N SER A 118 2.38 -13.46 -18.42
CA SER A 118 3.11 -14.53 -19.09
C SER A 118 3.47 -14.13 -20.53
N ASP A 119 4.64 -14.56 -21.03
CA ASP A 119 5.18 -14.21 -22.35
C ASP A 119 4.44 -14.91 -23.51
N SER A 120 3.17 -14.60 -23.67
CA SER A 120 2.30 -15.07 -24.76
C SER A 120 1.12 -14.13 -24.95
N LEU A 121 0.48 -14.14 -26.13
CA LEU A 121 -0.75 -13.37 -26.35
C LEU A 121 -1.87 -13.79 -25.40
N ASP A 122 -2.02 -15.09 -25.17
CA ASP A 122 -3.02 -15.61 -24.23
C ASP A 122 -2.74 -15.12 -22.81
N GLY A 123 -1.45 -15.06 -22.39
CA GLY A 123 -1.04 -14.54 -21.08
C GLY A 123 -1.32 -13.05 -20.93
N ILE A 124 -1.07 -12.25 -21.97
CA ILE A 124 -1.36 -10.82 -22.01
C ILE A 124 -2.87 -10.58 -21.94
N GLN A 125 -3.65 -11.27 -22.76
CA GLN A 125 -5.12 -11.17 -22.76
C GLN A 125 -5.71 -11.65 -21.43
N GLY A 126 -5.16 -12.74 -20.89
CA GLY A 126 -5.57 -13.29 -19.60
C GLY A 126 -5.44 -12.26 -18.47
N VAL A 127 -4.31 -11.55 -18.41
CA VAL A 127 -4.10 -10.50 -17.40
C VAL A 127 -5.00 -9.29 -17.64
N TRP A 128 -5.25 -8.87 -18.87
CA TRP A 128 -6.22 -7.80 -19.14
C TRP A 128 -7.62 -8.17 -18.65
N ASN A 129 -8.08 -9.39 -18.92
CA ASN A 129 -9.39 -9.88 -18.45
C ASN A 129 -9.46 -9.95 -16.93
N GLU A 130 -8.40 -10.47 -16.29
CA GLU A 130 -8.32 -10.51 -14.84
C GLU A 130 -8.34 -9.10 -14.24
N ASN A 131 -7.57 -8.15 -14.80
CA ASN A 131 -7.54 -6.77 -14.34
C ASN A 131 -8.90 -6.07 -14.46
N VAL A 132 -9.69 -6.37 -15.49
CA VAL A 132 -11.08 -5.89 -15.60
C VAL A 132 -11.92 -6.41 -14.43
N ALA A 133 -11.83 -7.71 -14.12
CA ALA A 133 -12.56 -8.29 -13.00
C ALA A 133 -12.10 -7.72 -11.64
N LEU A 134 -10.80 -7.56 -11.43
CA LEU A 134 -10.24 -6.99 -10.21
C LEU A 134 -10.66 -5.53 -10.02
N ALA A 135 -10.53 -4.70 -11.07
CA ALA A 135 -10.86 -3.29 -11.03
C ALA A 135 -12.36 -3.04 -10.83
N SER A 136 -13.24 -3.84 -11.48
CA SER A 136 -14.70 -3.71 -11.33
C SER A 136 -15.18 -4.04 -9.92
N ASN A 137 -14.38 -4.79 -9.15
CA ASN A 137 -14.62 -5.07 -7.73
C ASN A 137 -13.87 -4.12 -6.78
N GLY A 138 -13.30 -3.02 -7.30
CA GLY A 138 -12.65 -1.98 -6.49
C GLY A 138 -11.21 -2.28 -6.09
N GLY A 139 -10.55 -3.25 -6.73
CA GLY A 139 -9.17 -3.61 -6.48
C GLY A 139 -8.17 -2.61 -7.07
N GLY A 140 -7.16 -2.22 -6.28
CA GLY A 140 -5.92 -1.64 -6.78
C GLY A 140 -4.96 -2.74 -7.25
N ILE A 141 -4.33 -2.57 -8.39
CA ILE A 141 -3.62 -3.65 -9.07
C ILE A 141 -2.14 -3.28 -9.27
N GLY A 142 -1.24 -4.23 -8.98
CA GLY A 142 0.16 -4.18 -9.40
C GLY A 142 0.42 -5.26 -10.44
N THR A 143 0.77 -4.91 -11.68
CA THR A 143 1.00 -5.88 -12.77
C THR A 143 2.47 -5.89 -13.18
N TYR A 144 3.09 -7.08 -13.12
CA TYR A 144 4.47 -7.28 -13.52
C TYR A 144 4.59 -7.65 -15.00
N TRP A 145 5.41 -6.87 -15.72
CA TRP A 145 5.66 -7.04 -17.17
C TRP A 145 7.06 -7.57 -17.50
N GLY A 146 7.94 -7.68 -16.50
CA GLY A 146 9.35 -8.06 -16.73
C GLY A 146 9.59 -9.47 -17.25
N GLY A 147 8.56 -10.31 -17.32
CA GLY A 147 8.62 -11.63 -17.94
C GLY A 147 8.37 -11.65 -19.44
N VAL A 148 7.86 -10.57 -20.03
CA VAL A 148 7.48 -10.48 -21.43
C VAL A 148 8.68 -10.02 -22.28
N ARG A 149 8.90 -10.68 -23.42
CA ARG A 149 10.01 -10.36 -24.34
C ARG A 149 9.97 -8.92 -24.85
N SER A 150 11.14 -8.35 -25.07
CA SER A 150 11.30 -6.97 -25.49
C SER A 150 11.10 -6.76 -26.99
N ILE A 151 10.96 -5.49 -27.40
CA ILE A 151 10.88 -5.07 -28.80
C ILE A 151 11.99 -5.73 -29.66
N GLY A 152 11.64 -6.17 -30.84
CA GLY A 152 12.56 -6.78 -31.81
C GLY A 152 12.86 -8.26 -31.58
N GLU A 153 12.46 -8.84 -30.43
CA GLU A 153 12.62 -10.27 -30.22
C GLU A 153 11.68 -11.11 -31.11
N LYS A 154 12.16 -12.29 -31.53
CA LYS A 154 11.43 -13.15 -32.47
C LYS A 154 10.16 -13.73 -31.88
N VAL A 155 9.07 -13.68 -32.64
CA VAL A 155 7.81 -14.35 -32.37
C VAL A 155 7.64 -15.52 -33.34
N LYS A 156 7.31 -16.70 -32.81
CA LYS A 156 7.14 -17.92 -33.65
C LYS A 156 6.07 -17.69 -34.74
N GLY A 157 6.49 -17.72 -35.99
CA GLY A 157 5.60 -17.58 -37.17
C GLY A 157 5.16 -16.15 -37.49
N ALA A 158 5.56 -15.12 -36.76
CA ALA A 158 5.03 -13.76 -36.91
C ALA A 158 6.10 -12.63 -36.97
N GLY A 159 7.38 -12.96 -37.18
CA GLY A 159 8.44 -11.94 -37.26
C GLY A 159 8.93 -11.47 -35.87
N GLN A 160 8.88 -10.16 -35.62
CA GLN A 160 9.39 -9.55 -34.39
C GLN A 160 8.26 -8.87 -33.59
N THR A 161 8.39 -8.85 -32.24
CA THR A 161 7.43 -8.15 -31.37
C THR A 161 7.64 -6.64 -31.39
N SER A 162 6.55 -5.88 -31.16
CA SER A 162 6.56 -4.43 -30.95
C SER A 162 6.97 -4.01 -29.52
N GLY A 163 7.29 -4.99 -28.67
CA GLY A 163 7.67 -4.78 -27.26
C GLY A 163 6.49 -4.68 -26.31
N ILE A 164 6.78 -4.33 -25.05
CA ILE A 164 5.76 -4.31 -23.97
C ILE A 164 4.93 -3.04 -23.95
N ILE A 165 5.49 -1.90 -24.35
CA ILE A 165 4.85 -0.59 -24.18
C ILE A 165 3.47 -0.49 -24.84
N PRO A 166 3.24 -0.97 -26.09
CA PRO A 166 1.92 -0.94 -26.70
C PRO A 166 0.87 -1.76 -25.93
N PHE A 167 1.27 -2.88 -25.33
CA PHE A 167 0.36 -3.69 -24.52
C PHE A 167 0.02 -3.03 -23.17
N ILE A 168 1.00 -2.35 -22.56
CA ILE A 168 0.79 -1.52 -21.36
C ILE A 168 -0.18 -0.38 -21.69
N ARG A 169 -0.10 0.22 -22.88
CA ARG A 169 -1.03 1.27 -23.32
C ARG A 169 -2.48 0.76 -23.41
N VAL A 170 -2.71 -0.48 -23.82
CA VAL A 170 -4.06 -1.08 -23.79
C VAL A 170 -4.55 -1.19 -22.34
N MET A 171 -3.70 -1.67 -21.42
CA MET A 171 -4.02 -1.74 -19.99
C MET A 171 -4.34 -0.36 -19.39
N ASP A 172 -3.63 0.69 -19.80
CA ASP A 172 -3.90 2.08 -19.39
C ASP A 172 -5.34 2.48 -19.74
N SER A 173 -5.77 2.22 -20.96
CA SER A 173 -7.12 2.54 -21.42
C SER A 173 -8.19 1.68 -20.73
N LEU A 174 -7.93 0.39 -20.51
CA LEU A 174 -8.84 -0.50 -19.77
C LEU A 174 -9.01 -0.03 -18.33
N THR A 175 -7.92 0.30 -17.64
CA THR A 175 -7.96 0.78 -16.26
C THR A 175 -8.78 2.07 -16.14
N LEU A 176 -8.61 3.00 -17.08
CA LEU A 176 -9.39 4.24 -17.11
C LEU A 176 -10.88 4.00 -17.37
N ALA A 177 -11.23 3.01 -18.21
CA ALA A 177 -12.62 2.71 -18.56
C ALA A 177 -13.39 2.00 -17.44
N ILE A 178 -12.70 1.29 -16.56
CA ILE A 178 -13.31 0.50 -15.48
C ILE A 178 -13.37 1.32 -14.20
N SER A 179 -14.56 1.35 -13.59
CA SER A 179 -14.76 1.95 -12.27
C SER A 179 -15.82 1.16 -11.50
N GLN A 180 -15.67 1.05 -10.20
CA GLN A 180 -16.70 0.49 -9.32
C GLN A 180 -17.78 1.56 -9.07
N GLY A 181 -18.68 1.75 -10.03
CA GLY A 181 -19.73 2.77 -9.95
C GLY A 181 -19.14 4.17 -9.73
N SER A 182 -19.76 4.96 -8.86
CA SER A 182 -19.24 6.27 -8.43
C SER A 182 -18.23 6.20 -7.28
N LEU A 183 -17.98 5.01 -6.72
CA LEU A 183 -17.23 4.84 -5.47
C LEU A 183 -15.72 4.83 -5.68
N ARG A 184 -15.19 4.18 -6.73
CA ARG A 184 -13.76 4.05 -7.01
C ARG A 184 -13.48 3.98 -8.50
N ARG A 185 -12.49 4.77 -8.97
CA ARG A 185 -11.91 4.60 -10.31
C ARG A 185 -10.93 3.44 -10.29
N GLY A 186 -10.82 2.71 -11.41
CA GLY A 186 -9.77 1.73 -11.60
C GLY A 186 -8.41 2.41 -11.49
N SER A 187 -7.52 1.85 -10.67
CA SER A 187 -6.15 2.32 -10.50
C SER A 187 -5.19 1.15 -10.52
N ALA A 188 -4.11 1.27 -11.27
CA ALA A 188 -3.13 0.21 -11.40
C ALA A 188 -1.71 0.77 -11.55
N ALA A 189 -0.73 -0.01 -11.08
CA ALA A 189 0.68 0.19 -11.31
C ALA A 189 1.24 -0.94 -12.18
N VAL A 190 2.19 -0.60 -13.04
CA VAL A 190 2.94 -1.55 -13.86
C VAL A 190 4.38 -1.60 -13.40
N TYR A 191 4.96 -2.79 -13.37
CA TYR A 191 6.30 -3.01 -12.83
C TYR A 191 7.21 -3.68 -13.87
N LEU A 192 8.47 -3.24 -13.91
CA LEU A 192 9.49 -3.76 -14.80
C LEU A 192 10.81 -3.96 -14.07
N ASP A 193 11.57 -4.97 -14.46
CA ASP A 193 12.93 -5.17 -13.94
C ASP A 193 13.90 -4.16 -14.55
N ILE A 194 14.86 -3.71 -13.77
CA ILE A 194 15.96 -2.85 -14.21
C ILE A 194 16.78 -3.47 -15.34
N HIS A 195 16.82 -4.80 -15.44
CA HIS A 195 17.49 -5.54 -16.49
C HIS A 195 16.76 -5.56 -17.84
N HIS A 196 15.48 -5.17 -17.89
CA HIS A 196 14.68 -5.30 -19.10
C HIS A 196 15.17 -4.38 -20.21
N PRO A 197 15.29 -4.82 -21.47
CA PRO A 197 15.83 -4.00 -22.56
C PRO A 197 15.04 -2.72 -22.86
N GLU A 198 13.74 -2.67 -22.53
CA GLU A 198 12.89 -1.49 -22.71
C GLU A 198 12.82 -0.58 -21.45
N ILE A 199 13.71 -0.76 -20.47
CA ILE A 199 13.66 -0.01 -19.22
C ILE A 199 13.72 1.50 -19.42
N GLU A 200 14.55 2.00 -20.34
CA GLU A 200 14.70 3.44 -20.57
C GLU A 200 13.44 4.09 -21.14
N GLU A 201 12.71 3.37 -22.01
CA GLU A 201 11.43 3.82 -22.53
C GLU A 201 10.32 3.68 -21.48
N PHE A 202 10.31 2.59 -20.72
CA PHE A 202 9.38 2.37 -19.63
C PHE A 202 9.45 3.47 -18.57
N LEU A 203 10.63 3.97 -18.24
CA LEU A 203 10.80 5.10 -17.32
C LEU A 203 10.04 6.36 -17.78
N GLU A 204 9.86 6.53 -19.08
CA GLU A 204 9.26 7.73 -19.66
C GLU A 204 7.78 7.58 -20.05
N ILE A 205 7.13 6.47 -19.70
CA ILE A 205 5.74 6.22 -20.11
C ILE A 205 4.74 7.27 -19.59
N ARG A 206 5.04 7.91 -18.46
CA ARG A 206 4.21 8.97 -17.87
C ARG A 206 4.55 10.40 -18.31
N LYS A 207 5.60 10.59 -19.09
CA LYS A 207 5.90 11.91 -19.68
C LYS A 207 4.93 12.19 -20.82
N PRO A 208 4.21 13.33 -20.82
CA PRO A 208 3.18 13.62 -21.83
C PRO A 208 3.73 13.96 -23.20
N SER A 209 5.06 14.12 -23.35
CA SER A 209 5.74 14.43 -24.60
C SER A 209 6.13 13.17 -25.37
N GLY A 210 6.19 13.27 -26.72
CA GLY A 210 6.57 12.18 -27.62
C GLY A 210 5.39 11.45 -28.26
N ASP A 211 5.60 10.22 -28.74
CA ASP A 211 4.55 9.41 -29.37
C ASP A 211 3.53 8.93 -28.35
N PHE A 212 2.31 9.44 -28.46
CA PHE A 212 1.21 9.12 -27.54
C PHE A 212 0.89 7.61 -27.48
N ASN A 213 1.10 6.86 -28.57
CA ASN A 213 0.85 5.41 -28.58
C ASN A 213 1.84 4.62 -27.73
N ARG A 214 2.93 5.27 -27.30
CA ARG A 214 3.97 4.70 -26.46
C ARG A 214 3.98 5.34 -25.05
N LYS A 215 2.86 5.90 -24.62
CA LYS A 215 2.67 6.53 -23.31
C LYS A 215 1.51 5.90 -22.55
N SER A 216 1.60 5.95 -21.23
CA SER A 216 0.57 5.46 -20.29
C SER A 216 0.45 6.47 -19.17
N LEU A 217 -0.46 7.44 -19.34
CA LEU A 217 -0.57 8.59 -18.45
C LEU A 217 -1.46 8.33 -17.21
N ASN A 218 -2.25 7.24 -17.26
CA ASN A 218 -3.19 6.88 -16.18
C ASN A 218 -2.67 5.77 -15.26
N LEU A 219 -1.71 4.95 -15.74
CA LEU A 219 -1.06 3.94 -14.92
C LEU A 219 0.11 4.54 -14.13
N HIS A 220 0.28 4.08 -12.91
CA HIS A 220 1.51 4.26 -12.16
C HIS A 220 2.57 3.26 -12.61
N HIS A 221 3.85 3.54 -12.31
CA HIS A 221 4.90 2.60 -12.67
C HIS A 221 5.96 2.48 -11.58
N GLY A 222 6.51 1.29 -11.47
CA GLY A 222 7.59 0.97 -10.56
C GLY A 222 8.65 0.11 -11.22
N ILE A 223 9.85 0.11 -10.67
CA ILE A 223 10.97 -0.68 -11.15
C ILE A 223 11.55 -1.55 -10.04
N SER A 224 11.90 -2.79 -10.40
CA SER A 224 12.61 -3.71 -9.51
C SER A 224 14.10 -3.59 -9.74
N ILE A 225 14.82 -3.14 -8.72
CA ILE A 225 16.25 -2.85 -8.73
C ILE A 225 16.98 -3.98 -8.00
N THR A 226 18.04 -4.49 -8.61
CA THR A 226 18.90 -5.53 -8.04
C THR A 226 20.14 -4.95 -7.38
N ASP A 227 20.75 -5.71 -6.47
CA ASP A 227 22.04 -5.38 -5.87
C ASP A 227 23.12 -5.27 -6.97
N GLU A 228 23.10 -6.17 -7.99
CA GLU A 228 23.99 -6.12 -9.16
C GLU A 228 23.97 -4.73 -9.84
N PHE A 229 22.78 -4.15 -10.02
CA PHE A 229 22.67 -2.81 -10.61
C PHE A 229 23.24 -1.73 -9.69
N MET A 230 22.93 -1.76 -8.40
CA MET A 230 23.41 -0.77 -7.44
C MET A 230 24.94 -0.85 -7.28
N GLU A 231 25.49 -2.06 -7.29
CA GLU A 231 26.96 -2.27 -7.30
C GLU A 231 27.59 -1.73 -8.58
N ALA A 232 26.99 -1.94 -9.75
CA ALA A 232 27.44 -1.35 -11.01
C ALA A 232 27.41 0.20 -10.98
N VAL A 233 26.39 0.80 -10.35
CA VAL A 233 26.31 2.26 -10.11
C VAL A 233 27.47 2.73 -9.24
N ARG A 234 27.74 2.02 -8.11
CA ARG A 234 28.86 2.33 -7.21
C ARG A 234 30.18 2.33 -7.97
N ASP A 235 30.41 1.28 -8.73
CA ASP A 235 31.69 1.02 -9.39
C ASP A 235 31.85 1.79 -10.72
N GLY A 236 30.78 2.45 -11.22
CA GLY A 236 30.76 3.15 -12.52
C GLY A 236 30.93 2.18 -13.68
N ALA A 237 30.35 1.00 -13.58
CA ALA A 237 30.46 -0.06 -14.56
C ALA A 237 29.34 -0.03 -15.61
N MET A 238 29.55 -0.72 -16.72
CA MET A 238 28.50 -1.06 -17.67
C MET A 238 27.56 -2.11 -17.06
N PHE A 239 26.27 -2.00 -17.39
CA PHE A 239 25.21 -2.86 -16.89
C PHE A 239 24.47 -3.51 -18.05
N GLY A 240 24.33 -4.85 -18.01
CA GLY A 240 23.73 -5.62 -19.09
C GLY A 240 22.20 -5.64 -19.01
N LEU A 241 21.54 -5.13 -20.05
CA LEU A 241 20.12 -5.33 -20.27
C LEU A 241 19.90 -6.68 -20.96
N ARG A 242 19.04 -7.52 -20.36
CA ARG A 242 18.92 -8.96 -20.72
C ARG A 242 17.54 -9.29 -21.26
N SER A 243 17.50 -10.16 -22.28
CA SER A 243 16.26 -10.76 -22.72
C SER A 243 15.56 -11.48 -21.53
N PRO A 244 14.29 -11.18 -21.26
CA PRO A 244 13.53 -11.91 -20.24
C PRO A 244 13.48 -13.43 -20.52
N LYS A 245 13.50 -13.80 -21.80
CA LYS A 245 13.36 -15.19 -22.25
C LYS A 245 14.67 -15.98 -22.25
N THR A 246 15.74 -15.44 -22.88
CA THR A 246 17.02 -16.14 -23.05
C THR A 246 18.01 -15.86 -21.94
N LYS A 247 17.79 -14.78 -21.17
CA LYS A 247 18.72 -14.23 -20.17
C LYS A 247 20.03 -13.68 -20.74
N GLU A 248 20.20 -13.70 -22.06
CA GLU A 248 21.35 -13.14 -22.74
C GLU A 248 21.35 -11.62 -22.69
N VAL A 249 22.53 -11.01 -22.58
CA VAL A 249 22.69 -9.56 -22.67
C VAL A 249 22.41 -9.12 -24.09
N ILE A 250 21.39 -8.29 -24.28
CA ILE A 250 21.04 -7.71 -25.58
C ILE A 250 21.80 -6.41 -25.81
N ARG A 251 21.97 -5.62 -24.75
CA ARG A 251 22.59 -4.30 -24.78
C ARG A 251 23.19 -3.98 -23.42
N GLU A 252 24.28 -3.23 -23.43
CA GLU A 252 24.87 -2.66 -22.23
C GLU A 252 24.59 -1.15 -22.15
N VAL A 253 24.44 -0.65 -20.94
CA VAL A 253 24.22 0.76 -20.61
C VAL A 253 25.16 1.18 -19.49
N ASP A 254 25.53 2.44 -19.43
CA ASP A 254 26.23 3.01 -18.27
C ASP A 254 25.31 3.04 -17.06
N ALA A 255 25.67 2.32 -15.99
CA ALA A 255 24.84 2.17 -14.80
C ALA A 255 24.56 3.51 -14.11
N ARG A 256 25.55 4.41 -14.04
CA ARG A 256 25.38 5.74 -13.41
C ARG A 256 24.44 6.62 -14.21
N SER A 257 24.53 6.60 -15.52
CA SER A 257 23.65 7.36 -16.40
C SER A 257 22.20 6.88 -16.29
N LEU A 258 21.98 5.56 -16.24
CA LEU A 258 20.64 5.00 -16.03
C LEU A 258 20.10 5.37 -14.65
N TRP A 259 20.91 5.29 -13.60
CA TRP A 259 20.51 5.68 -12.25
C TRP A 259 20.17 7.16 -12.16
N GLN A 260 20.99 8.04 -12.74
CA GLN A 260 20.69 9.46 -12.81
C GLN A 260 19.36 9.73 -13.52
N LYS A 261 19.10 9.05 -14.64
CA LYS A 261 17.82 9.15 -15.38
C LYS A 261 16.63 8.75 -14.49
N ILE A 262 16.74 7.67 -13.73
CA ILE A 262 15.71 7.24 -12.78
C ILE A 262 15.41 8.34 -11.77
N LEU A 263 16.45 8.91 -11.14
CA LEU A 263 16.29 9.95 -10.13
C LEU A 263 15.69 11.23 -10.68
N GLU A 264 16.12 11.67 -11.87
CA GLU A 264 15.58 12.85 -12.55
C GLU A 264 14.09 12.68 -12.89
N ILE A 265 13.67 11.48 -13.36
CA ILE A 265 12.28 11.19 -13.65
C ILE A 265 11.46 11.15 -12.36
N ARG A 266 11.99 10.54 -11.29
CA ARG A 266 11.34 10.55 -9.97
C ARG A 266 11.13 11.98 -9.44
N LEU A 267 12.12 12.84 -9.57
CA LEU A 267 11.99 14.24 -9.13
C LEU A 267 10.93 15.01 -9.94
N GLN A 268 10.84 14.75 -11.25
CA GLN A 268 9.90 15.43 -12.16
C GLN A 268 8.46 14.94 -12.02
N THR A 269 8.27 13.64 -11.81
CA THR A 269 6.95 13.00 -11.92
C THR A 269 6.45 12.39 -10.60
N GLY A 270 7.33 12.25 -9.60
CA GLY A 270 7.06 11.49 -8.36
C GLY A 270 7.32 9.99 -8.49
N GLU A 271 7.49 9.47 -9.69
CA GLU A 271 7.65 8.05 -10.03
C GLU A 271 8.87 7.82 -10.94
N PRO A 272 9.37 6.58 -11.14
CA PRO A 272 8.82 5.28 -10.75
C PRO A 272 8.96 5.00 -9.24
N TYR A 273 8.14 4.08 -8.71
CA TYR A 273 8.39 3.45 -7.41
C TYR A 273 9.63 2.58 -7.51
N LEU A 274 10.38 2.45 -6.42
CA LEU A 274 11.58 1.62 -6.39
C LEU A 274 11.36 0.40 -5.49
N ILE A 275 11.64 -0.79 -6.00
CA ILE A 275 11.61 -2.04 -5.24
C ILE A 275 13.04 -2.60 -5.24
N PHE A 276 13.65 -2.73 -4.09
CA PHE A 276 14.96 -3.36 -3.93
C PHE A 276 14.78 -4.88 -3.83
N SER A 277 14.71 -5.52 -5.00
CA SER A 277 14.21 -6.90 -5.16
C SER A 277 15.02 -7.93 -4.37
N ASP A 278 16.35 -7.81 -4.30
CA ASP A 278 17.18 -8.73 -3.56
C ASP A 278 16.97 -8.60 -2.05
N THR A 279 16.83 -7.37 -1.55
CA THR A 279 16.48 -7.11 -0.14
C THR A 279 15.12 -7.71 0.22
N VAL A 280 14.12 -7.54 -0.64
CA VAL A 280 12.79 -8.14 -0.47
C VAL A 280 12.88 -9.65 -0.41
N ASN A 281 13.56 -10.28 -1.38
CA ASN A 281 13.62 -11.74 -1.48
C ASN A 281 14.45 -12.38 -0.36
N ARG A 282 15.50 -11.71 0.13
CA ARG A 282 16.22 -12.16 1.34
C ARG A 282 15.35 -12.15 2.59
N ALA A 283 14.42 -11.19 2.68
CA ALA A 283 13.54 -11.01 3.84
C ALA A 283 12.24 -11.83 3.78
N MET A 284 11.97 -12.53 2.69
CA MET A 284 10.79 -13.41 2.57
C MET A 284 10.78 -14.49 3.67
N PRO A 285 9.60 -14.96 4.11
CA PRO A 285 9.47 -16.10 5.01
C PRO A 285 10.25 -17.31 4.48
N GLN A 286 10.97 -17.99 5.38
CA GLN A 286 11.85 -19.10 5.02
C GLN A 286 11.10 -20.20 4.25
N HIS A 287 9.91 -20.58 4.70
CA HIS A 287 9.11 -21.61 4.04
C HIS A 287 8.77 -21.26 2.59
N GLN A 288 8.49 -19.97 2.28
CA GLN A 288 8.22 -19.54 0.90
C GLN A 288 9.49 -19.56 0.04
N ARG A 289 10.66 -19.15 0.59
CA ARG A 289 11.94 -19.26 -0.12
C ARG A 289 12.30 -20.71 -0.44
N GLU A 290 12.05 -21.63 0.49
CA GLU A 290 12.28 -23.07 0.31
C GLU A 290 11.33 -23.71 -0.70
N LEU A 291 10.16 -23.12 -0.93
CA LEU A 291 9.25 -23.48 -2.02
C LEU A 291 9.67 -22.87 -3.38
N GLY A 292 10.76 -22.09 -3.43
CA GLY A 292 11.21 -21.43 -4.65
C GLY A 292 10.34 -20.24 -5.08
N LEU A 293 9.52 -19.69 -4.18
CA LEU A 293 8.73 -18.50 -4.46
C LEU A 293 9.62 -17.25 -4.42
N SER A 294 9.25 -16.22 -5.19
CA SER A 294 9.99 -14.96 -5.25
C SER A 294 9.07 -13.77 -5.50
N VAL A 295 9.43 -12.63 -4.95
CA VAL A 295 8.75 -11.35 -5.18
C VAL A 295 9.44 -10.61 -6.32
N ARG A 296 8.65 -10.07 -7.25
CA ARG A 296 9.14 -9.37 -8.45
C ARG A 296 8.62 -7.94 -8.56
N GLN A 297 7.54 -7.63 -7.86
CA GLN A 297 6.85 -6.33 -7.90
C GLN A 297 6.16 -6.06 -6.57
N SER A 298 5.38 -4.98 -6.55
CA SER A 298 4.47 -4.63 -5.45
C SER A 298 3.06 -4.32 -5.97
N ASN A 299 2.16 -3.95 -5.07
CA ASN A 299 0.84 -3.40 -5.38
C ASN A 299 0.93 -1.92 -5.84
N LEU A 300 -0.21 -1.26 -5.94
CA LEU A 300 -0.32 0.16 -6.31
C LEU A 300 0.42 1.09 -5.34
N CYS A 301 0.49 0.77 -4.04
CA CYS A 301 1.06 1.63 -3.00
C CYS A 301 2.41 1.15 -2.43
N SER A 302 3.05 0.15 -3.05
CA SER A 302 4.42 -0.33 -2.75
C SER A 302 4.64 -0.99 -1.38
N GLU A 303 3.58 -1.36 -0.63
CA GLU A 303 3.71 -2.03 0.67
C GLU A 303 3.56 -3.56 0.61
N ILE A 304 2.98 -4.13 -0.45
CA ILE A 304 2.72 -5.57 -0.56
C ILE A 304 3.86 -6.26 -1.30
N MET A 305 4.45 -7.27 -0.65
CA MET A 305 5.58 -8.04 -1.19
C MET A 305 5.23 -9.52 -1.16
N LEU A 306 4.49 -9.97 -2.17
CA LEU A 306 3.99 -11.34 -2.31
C LEU A 306 4.38 -11.93 -3.66
N HIS A 307 4.45 -13.27 -3.73
CA HIS A 307 4.77 -13.99 -4.96
C HIS A 307 3.63 -13.91 -5.98
N THR A 308 3.99 -13.74 -7.26
CA THR A 308 3.08 -13.72 -8.40
C THR A 308 3.60 -14.59 -9.54
N GLY A 309 2.68 -15.02 -10.41
CA GLY A 309 3.00 -15.93 -11.50
C GLY A 309 2.98 -17.39 -11.05
N LYS A 310 3.62 -18.27 -11.80
CA LYS A 310 3.61 -19.71 -11.52
C LYS A 310 4.40 -20.03 -10.26
N ASP A 311 3.79 -20.78 -9.37
CA ASP A 311 4.42 -21.31 -8.18
C ASP A 311 5.14 -22.66 -8.45
N HIS A 312 5.67 -23.29 -7.39
CA HIS A 312 6.36 -24.58 -7.44
C HIS A 312 5.48 -25.75 -7.91
N LEU A 313 4.15 -25.59 -7.85
CA LEU A 313 3.17 -26.56 -8.37
C LEU A 313 2.78 -26.26 -9.82
N GLY A 314 3.35 -25.21 -10.42
CA GLY A 314 3.05 -24.76 -11.77
C GLY A 314 1.71 -24.05 -11.93
N VAL A 315 1.07 -23.67 -10.82
CA VAL A 315 -0.21 -22.95 -10.78
C VAL A 315 0.03 -21.44 -10.71
N GLU A 316 -0.74 -20.68 -11.48
CA GLU A 316 -0.65 -19.23 -11.52
C GLU A 316 -1.23 -18.61 -10.24
N ARG A 317 -0.48 -17.67 -9.63
CA ARG A 317 -0.91 -16.89 -8.46
C ARG A 317 -1.12 -15.43 -8.81
N THR A 318 -2.28 -14.91 -8.48
CA THR A 318 -2.53 -13.48 -8.31
C THR A 318 -2.53 -13.21 -6.81
N ALA A 319 -1.52 -12.51 -6.32
CA ALA A 319 -1.38 -12.28 -4.89
C ALA A 319 -2.48 -11.37 -4.36
N VAL A 320 -2.90 -11.64 -3.13
CA VAL A 320 -3.98 -10.94 -2.43
C VAL A 320 -3.50 -10.54 -1.05
N CYS A 321 -3.74 -9.29 -0.65
CA CYS A 321 -3.48 -8.87 0.71
C CYS A 321 -4.70 -8.21 1.35
N CYS A 322 -5.05 -8.70 2.54
CA CYS A 322 -6.07 -8.12 3.40
C CYS A 322 -5.42 -7.11 4.34
N LEU A 323 -5.68 -5.81 4.08
CA LEU A 323 -5.07 -4.70 4.81
C LEU A 323 -6.00 -4.15 5.91
N SER A 324 -5.38 -3.68 6.98
CA SER A 324 -5.99 -2.86 8.03
C SER A 324 -4.90 -2.22 8.87
N SER A 325 -5.21 -1.23 9.72
CA SER A 325 -4.18 -0.53 10.49
C SER A 325 -4.58 -0.29 11.94
N VAL A 326 -3.64 -0.47 12.85
CA VAL A 326 -3.77 -0.02 14.24
C VAL A 326 -3.36 1.44 14.36
N ASN A 327 -3.94 2.15 15.31
CA ASN A 327 -3.66 3.57 15.56
C ASN A 327 -2.56 3.70 16.63
N ALA A 328 -1.42 4.29 16.24
CA ALA A 328 -0.29 4.54 17.14
C ALA A 328 -0.62 5.52 18.26
N GLU A 329 -1.49 6.52 18.03
CA GLU A 329 -1.91 7.46 19.09
C GLU A 329 -2.53 6.72 20.28
N LYS A 330 -3.16 5.58 20.03
CA LYS A 330 -3.79 4.74 21.03
C LYS A 330 -2.87 3.63 21.58
N PHE A 331 -1.59 3.64 21.23
CA PHE A 331 -0.64 2.60 21.64
C PHE A 331 -0.60 2.38 23.14
N MET A 332 -0.60 3.45 23.94
CA MET A 332 -0.55 3.34 25.40
C MET A 332 -1.83 2.75 26.00
N GLU A 333 -2.95 2.78 25.27
CA GLU A 333 -4.22 2.19 25.69
C GLU A 333 -4.28 0.69 25.35
N TRP A 334 -3.84 0.30 24.14
CA TRP A 334 -4.02 -1.05 23.62
C TRP A 334 -2.81 -1.99 23.76
N ARG A 335 -1.60 -1.47 23.98
CA ARG A 335 -0.36 -2.28 23.98
C ARG A 335 -0.38 -3.44 25.00
N ASP A 336 -1.01 -3.25 26.15
CA ASP A 336 -1.08 -4.23 27.23
C ASP A 336 -2.43 -4.99 27.25
N HIS A 337 -3.29 -4.75 26.25
CA HIS A 337 -4.56 -5.46 26.14
C HIS A 337 -4.30 -6.92 25.69
N PRO A 338 -4.83 -7.92 26.43
CA PRO A 338 -4.37 -9.31 26.29
C PRO A 338 -4.75 -9.95 24.94
N THR A 339 -5.85 -9.54 24.32
CA THR A 339 -6.38 -10.18 23.09
C THR A 339 -6.43 -9.26 21.88
N PHE A 340 -6.10 -7.98 22.01
CA PHE A 340 -6.34 -6.99 20.95
C PHE A 340 -5.78 -7.41 19.60
N ILE A 341 -4.48 -7.66 19.50
CA ILE A 341 -3.84 -8.02 18.21
C ILE A 341 -4.29 -9.42 17.76
N GLU A 342 -4.52 -10.36 18.66
CA GLU A 342 -5.03 -11.68 18.31
C GLU A 342 -6.45 -11.58 17.72
N ASP A 343 -7.36 -10.82 18.35
CA ASP A 343 -8.71 -10.58 17.84
C ASP A 343 -8.68 -9.90 16.45
N VAL A 344 -7.80 -8.91 16.25
CA VAL A 344 -7.62 -8.25 14.95
C VAL A 344 -7.10 -9.24 13.89
N MET A 345 -6.12 -10.08 14.21
CA MET A 345 -5.60 -11.07 13.27
C MET A 345 -6.65 -12.14 12.93
N ARG A 346 -7.48 -12.52 13.88
CA ARG A 346 -8.63 -13.40 13.72
C ARG A 346 -9.69 -12.78 12.81
N PHE A 347 -9.97 -11.51 13.02
CA PHE A 347 -10.85 -10.73 12.13
C PHE A 347 -10.31 -10.70 10.69
N LEU A 348 -9.03 -10.44 10.48
CA LEU A 348 -8.41 -10.43 9.14
C LEU A 348 -8.43 -11.81 8.46
N ASP A 349 -8.25 -12.90 9.21
CA ASP A 349 -8.39 -14.27 8.69
C ASP A 349 -9.82 -14.52 8.18
N ASN A 350 -10.84 -14.01 8.89
CA ASN A 350 -12.23 -14.12 8.49
C ASN A 350 -12.58 -13.24 7.28
N VAL A 351 -11.99 -12.03 7.17
CA VAL A 351 -12.10 -11.18 5.96
C VAL A 351 -11.53 -11.90 4.74
N LEU A 352 -10.38 -12.55 4.90
CA LEU A 352 -9.76 -13.32 3.81
C LEU A 352 -10.62 -14.54 3.42
N GLU A 353 -11.23 -15.22 4.40
CA GLU A 353 -12.12 -16.34 4.16
C GLU A 353 -13.41 -15.92 3.41
N ASP A 354 -13.95 -14.76 3.76
CA ASP A 354 -15.08 -14.15 3.05
C ASP A 354 -14.74 -13.87 1.58
N PHE A 355 -13.55 -13.30 1.31
CA PHE A 355 -13.07 -13.12 -0.05
C PHE A 355 -12.97 -14.44 -0.81
N ILE A 356 -12.33 -15.46 -0.23
CA ILE A 356 -12.18 -16.78 -0.85
C ILE A 356 -13.56 -17.39 -1.20
N GLY A 357 -14.54 -17.19 -0.33
CA GLY A 357 -15.89 -17.75 -0.51
C GLY A 357 -16.78 -17.00 -1.50
N ARG A 358 -16.57 -15.67 -1.66
CA ARG A 358 -17.44 -14.79 -2.48
C ARG A 358 -16.81 -14.33 -3.80
N ALA A 359 -15.49 -14.40 -3.94
CA ALA A 359 -14.83 -13.95 -5.16
C ALA A 359 -15.32 -14.72 -6.39
N PRO A 360 -15.58 -14.03 -7.51
CA PRO A 360 -16.10 -14.67 -8.72
C PRO A 360 -15.04 -15.58 -9.38
N PRO A 361 -15.47 -16.59 -10.19
CA PRO A 361 -14.56 -17.55 -10.83
C PRO A 361 -13.47 -16.93 -11.69
N GLU A 362 -13.68 -15.75 -12.22
CA GLU A 362 -12.69 -14.96 -12.99
C GLU A 362 -11.46 -14.61 -12.16
N MET A 363 -11.59 -14.59 -10.82
CA MET A 363 -10.50 -14.35 -9.87
C MET A 363 -9.87 -15.65 -9.33
N LYS A 364 -9.96 -16.76 -10.04
CA LYS A 364 -9.47 -18.08 -9.58
C LYS A 364 -8.02 -18.08 -9.11
N ASN A 365 -7.13 -17.30 -9.77
CA ASN A 365 -5.73 -17.21 -9.40
C ASN A 365 -5.56 -16.47 -8.05
N ALA A 366 -6.41 -15.47 -7.80
CA ALA A 366 -6.45 -14.74 -6.53
C ALA A 366 -7.01 -15.60 -5.40
N ILE A 367 -8.08 -16.35 -5.66
CA ILE A 367 -8.64 -17.32 -4.71
C ILE A 367 -7.57 -18.36 -4.33
N TYR A 368 -6.90 -18.93 -5.34
CA TYR A 368 -5.85 -19.90 -5.11
C TYR A 368 -4.69 -19.34 -4.28
N ALA A 369 -4.15 -18.18 -4.63
CA ALA A 369 -3.08 -17.55 -3.87
C ALA A 369 -3.50 -17.25 -2.42
N ALA A 370 -4.71 -16.70 -2.21
CA ALA A 370 -5.25 -16.43 -0.89
C ALA A 370 -5.38 -17.71 -0.05
N GLN A 371 -5.78 -18.82 -0.64
CA GLN A 371 -5.85 -20.12 0.05
C GLN A 371 -4.47 -20.66 0.42
N ARG A 372 -3.47 -20.52 -0.49
CA ARG A 372 -2.12 -21.06 -0.32
C ARG A 372 -1.32 -20.36 0.77
N GLU A 373 -1.28 -19.05 0.76
CA GLU A 373 -0.40 -18.28 1.63
C GLU A 373 -1.10 -17.57 2.79
N ARG A 374 -2.42 -17.33 2.68
CA ARG A 374 -3.25 -16.61 3.65
C ARG A 374 -2.61 -15.31 4.16
N SER A 375 -1.93 -14.59 3.28
CA SER A 375 -1.21 -13.37 3.64
C SER A 375 -2.17 -12.26 4.04
N VAL A 376 -1.86 -11.59 5.15
CA VAL A 376 -2.53 -10.38 5.64
C VAL A 376 -1.52 -9.26 5.84
N GLY A 377 -1.99 -8.03 5.92
CA GLY A 377 -1.16 -6.85 6.08
C GLY A 377 -1.69 -5.95 7.18
N LEU A 378 -1.46 -6.31 8.46
CA LEU A 378 -1.74 -5.41 9.56
C LEU A 378 -0.68 -4.30 9.57
N GLY A 379 -1.11 -3.06 9.36
CA GLY A 379 -0.26 -1.87 9.36
C GLY A 379 -0.43 -1.03 10.61
N LEU A 380 0.16 0.17 10.54
CA LEU A 380 0.07 1.17 11.58
C LEU A 380 -0.16 2.53 10.93
N MET A 381 -1.02 3.35 11.53
CA MET A 381 -1.22 4.76 11.20
C MET A 381 -1.03 5.63 12.42
N GLY A 382 -0.92 6.94 12.25
CA GLY A 382 -0.80 7.87 13.35
C GLY A 382 0.61 7.95 13.95
N PHE A 383 1.66 7.55 13.20
CA PHE A 383 3.02 7.55 13.77
C PHE A 383 3.51 8.96 14.13
N HIS A 384 3.38 9.94 13.21
CA HIS A 384 3.80 11.31 13.51
C HIS A 384 2.90 11.96 14.58
N SER A 385 1.59 11.76 14.49
CA SER A 385 0.64 12.20 15.53
C SER A 385 1.00 11.66 16.92
N PHE A 386 1.37 10.38 17.01
CA PHE A 386 1.86 9.78 18.26
C PHE A 386 3.12 10.48 18.80
N LEU A 387 4.09 10.76 17.92
CA LEU A 387 5.30 11.48 18.33
C LEU A 387 4.97 12.89 18.84
N GLN A 388 4.11 13.62 18.15
CA GLN A 388 3.65 14.95 18.56
C GLN A 388 2.89 14.91 19.89
N MET A 389 2.02 13.91 20.07
CA MET A 389 1.34 13.68 21.36
C MET A 389 2.32 13.43 22.53
N GLN A 390 3.49 12.84 22.24
CA GLN A 390 4.54 12.61 23.23
C GLN A 390 5.54 13.78 23.31
N ASN A 391 5.32 14.88 22.60
CA ASN A 391 6.26 16.01 22.45
C ASN A 391 7.65 15.56 21.97
N VAL A 392 7.69 14.65 21.02
CA VAL A 392 8.92 14.08 20.46
C VAL A 392 9.12 14.57 19.03
N PRO A 393 10.24 15.27 18.73
CA PRO A 393 10.58 15.59 17.36
C PRO A 393 10.78 14.34 16.52
N PHE A 394 10.33 14.39 15.25
CA PHE A 394 10.50 13.28 14.30
C PHE A 394 11.98 12.95 14.07
N GLU A 395 12.83 13.99 14.03
CA GLU A 395 14.28 13.95 13.85
C GLU A 395 14.99 13.74 15.21
N SER A 396 14.72 12.63 15.90
CA SER A 396 15.31 12.41 17.22
C SER A 396 15.58 10.93 17.54
N ALA A 397 16.55 10.70 18.41
CA ALA A 397 16.83 9.37 18.95
C ALA A 397 15.64 8.79 19.73
N LEU A 398 14.80 9.64 20.30
CA LEU A 398 13.60 9.22 21.02
C LEU A 398 12.53 8.73 20.03
N ALA A 399 12.36 9.39 18.88
CA ALA A 399 11.50 8.91 17.79
C ALA A 399 11.96 7.52 17.30
N LYS A 400 13.27 7.32 17.13
CA LYS A 400 13.87 6.04 16.79
C LYS A 400 13.56 4.96 17.86
N SER A 401 13.66 5.30 19.13
CA SER A 401 13.31 4.40 20.22
C SER A 401 11.83 3.99 20.19
N TRP A 402 10.91 4.94 20.00
CA TRP A 402 9.48 4.65 19.86
C TRP A 402 9.17 3.83 18.64
N ASN A 403 9.77 4.16 17.48
CA ASN A 403 9.65 3.39 16.25
C ASN A 403 9.96 1.90 16.48
N MET A 404 11.11 1.60 17.08
CA MET A 404 11.49 0.21 17.35
C MET A 404 10.57 -0.48 18.36
N ARG A 405 10.11 0.24 19.40
CA ARG A 405 9.20 -0.34 20.40
C ARG A 405 7.84 -0.72 19.80
N LEU A 406 7.25 0.17 19.00
CA LEU A 406 5.98 -0.03 18.32
C LEU A 406 6.04 -1.27 17.40
N PHE A 407 7.01 -1.30 16.49
CA PHE A 407 7.07 -2.36 15.48
C PHE A 407 7.52 -3.71 16.03
N LYS A 408 8.43 -3.76 16.98
CA LYS A 408 8.77 -5.01 17.69
C LYS A 408 7.59 -5.55 18.50
N HIS A 409 6.79 -4.66 19.12
CA HIS A 409 5.58 -5.08 19.83
C HIS A 409 4.57 -5.68 18.83
N LEU A 410 4.25 -4.96 17.75
CA LEU A 410 3.32 -5.41 16.72
C LEU A 410 3.77 -6.75 16.11
N ARG A 411 5.05 -6.87 15.72
CA ARG A 411 5.61 -8.10 15.16
C ARG A 411 5.45 -9.28 16.10
N ARG A 412 5.85 -9.14 17.37
CA ARG A 412 5.74 -10.20 18.37
C ARG A 412 4.30 -10.66 18.57
N GLN A 413 3.36 -9.73 18.64
CA GLN A 413 1.94 -10.06 18.83
C GLN A 413 1.34 -10.73 17.58
N CYS A 414 1.63 -10.25 16.39
CA CYS A 414 1.18 -10.88 15.14
C CYS A 414 1.75 -12.29 14.96
N ASP A 415 3.02 -12.52 15.32
CA ASP A 415 3.64 -13.84 15.26
C ASP A 415 3.01 -14.81 16.28
N ALA A 416 2.66 -14.35 17.47
CA ALA A 416 1.94 -15.14 18.46
C ALA A 416 0.53 -15.49 17.98
N ALA A 417 -0.24 -14.51 17.49
CA ALA A 417 -1.57 -14.71 16.95
C ALA A 417 -1.59 -15.68 15.76
N SER A 418 -0.62 -15.58 14.84
CA SER A 418 -0.50 -16.50 13.72
C SER A 418 -0.32 -17.96 14.17
N ARG A 419 0.51 -18.19 15.19
CA ARG A 419 0.71 -19.55 15.74
C ARG A 419 -0.53 -20.07 16.48
N THR A 420 -1.19 -19.21 17.26
CA THR A 420 -2.46 -19.57 17.91
C THR A 420 -3.50 -20.00 16.87
N LEU A 421 -3.70 -19.19 15.83
CA LEU A 421 -4.66 -19.49 14.76
C LEU A 421 -4.24 -20.71 13.93
N ALA A 422 -2.95 -20.95 13.74
CA ALA A 422 -2.48 -22.18 13.09
C ALA A 422 -2.78 -23.43 13.91
N ALA A 423 -2.69 -23.36 15.24
CA ALA A 423 -3.06 -24.46 16.12
C ALA A 423 -4.56 -24.73 16.11
N GLU A 424 -5.39 -23.71 16.01
CA GLU A 424 -6.86 -23.80 16.01
C GLU A 424 -7.44 -24.19 14.65
N ARG A 425 -6.91 -23.61 13.56
CA ARG A 425 -7.50 -23.66 12.20
C ARG A 425 -6.61 -24.35 11.16
N GLY A 426 -5.44 -24.80 11.57
CA GLY A 426 -4.39 -25.31 10.71
C GLY A 426 -3.49 -24.20 10.13
N PRO A 427 -2.22 -24.53 9.83
CA PRO A 427 -1.31 -23.62 9.14
C PRO A 427 -1.77 -23.37 7.70
N CYS A 428 -1.31 -22.27 7.09
CA CYS A 428 -1.53 -22.08 5.66
C CYS A 428 -0.78 -23.16 4.86
N PRO A 429 -1.29 -23.59 3.68
CA PRO A 429 -0.69 -24.68 2.91
C PRO A 429 0.80 -24.50 2.59
N ASP A 430 1.26 -23.28 2.26
CA ASP A 430 2.68 -23.00 2.00
C ASP A 430 3.55 -23.25 3.23
N ALA A 431 3.09 -22.91 4.42
CA ALA A 431 3.79 -23.19 5.67
C ALA A 431 3.73 -24.68 6.03
N ALA A 432 2.57 -25.32 5.86
CA ALA A 432 2.34 -26.72 6.15
C ALA A 432 3.27 -27.65 5.35
N GLU A 433 3.52 -27.37 4.06
CA GLU A 433 4.41 -28.14 3.19
C GLU A 433 5.87 -28.15 3.71
N ARG A 434 6.23 -27.22 4.57
CA ARG A 434 7.55 -27.11 5.19
C ARG A 434 7.53 -27.41 6.69
N GLY A 435 6.41 -27.94 7.20
CA GLY A 435 6.27 -28.26 8.62
C GLY A 435 6.25 -27.06 9.54
N VAL A 436 5.89 -25.86 9.03
CA VAL A 436 5.84 -24.62 9.80
C VAL A 436 4.43 -24.36 10.28
N MET A 437 4.27 -24.08 11.58
CA MET A 437 3.00 -23.78 12.23
C MET A 437 2.71 -22.28 12.20
N GLU A 438 2.40 -21.76 11.02
CA GLU A 438 2.00 -20.37 10.79
C GLU A 438 0.69 -20.32 10.00
N ARG A 439 -0.31 -19.58 10.53
CA ARG A 439 -1.59 -19.37 9.83
C ARG A 439 -1.42 -18.49 8.60
N PHE A 440 -0.52 -17.53 8.68
CA PHE A 440 -0.24 -16.54 7.65
C PHE A 440 1.21 -16.61 7.21
N SER A 441 1.49 -16.64 5.91
CA SER A 441 2.86 -16.48 5.40
C SER A 441 3.39 -15.07 5.69
N HIS A 442 2.56 -14.05 5.49
CA HIS A 442 2.87 -12.66 5.83
C HIS A 442 1.80 -12.06 6.73
N LYS A 443 2.19 -11.13 7.62
CA LYS A 443 1.33 -10.60 8.69
C LYS A 443 1.27 -9.08 8.72
N ILE A 444 2.34 -8.38 8.32
CA ILE A 444 2.51 -6.95 8.50
C ILE A 444 2.89 -6.28 7.17
N ALA A 445 2.14 -5.26 6.80
CA ALA A 445 2.41 -4.36 5.69
C ALA A 445 1.91 -2.95 6.07
N ILE A 446 2.67 -1.90 5.72
CA ILE A 446 2.31 -0.54 6.12
C ILE A 446 1.80 0.22 4.91
N ALA A 447 0.48 0.32 4.80
CA ALA A 447 -0.22 1.07 3.78
C ALA A 447 -0.18 2.60 4.08
N PRO A 448 -0.45 3.45 3.07
CA PRO A 448 -0.48 4.90 3.26
C PRO A 448 -1.59 5.39 4.20
N THR A 449 -2.68 4.66 4.33
CA THR A 449 -3.86 4.94 5.20
C THR A 449 -4.54 6.30 4.98
N ALA A 450 -4.46 6.87 3.77
CA ALA A 450 -4.93 8.23 3.49
C ALA A 450 -6.42 8.46 3.81
N SER A 451 -7.28 7.45 3.62
CA SER A 451 -8.72 7.55 3.91
C SER A 451 -9.06 7.16 5.35
N ILE A 452 -8.52 6.01 5.80
CA ILE A 452 -8.90 5.49 7.12
C ILE A 452 -8.30 6.28 8.28
N SER A 453 -7.20 7.01 8.07
CA SER A 453 -6.66 7.94 9.08
C SER A 453 -7.60 9.11 9.34
N ILE A 454 -8.29 9.63 8.30
CA ILE A 454 -9.32 10.67 8.43
C ILE A 454 -10.46 10.18 9.32
N ILE A 455 -10.94 8.96 9.08
CA ILE A 455 -12.03 8.35 9.85
C ILE A 455 -11.56 7.99 11.26
N CYS A 456 -10.28 7.66 11.42
CA CYS A 456 -9.69 7.32 12.71
C CYS A 456 -9.29 8.56 13.51
N GLY A 457 -10.23 9.50 13.68
CA GLY A 457 -10.03 10.71 14.48
C GLY A 457 -9.16 11.79 13.81
N GLY A 458 -8.84 11.66 12.51
CA GLY A 458 -7.96 12.59 11.81
C GLY A 458 -6.49 12.44 12.15
N THR A 459 -6.06 11.25 12.55
CA THR A 459 -4.65 10.93 12.85
C THR A 459 -3.76 11.05 11.61
N SER A 460 -2.44 11.12 11.79
CA SER A 460 -1.51 11.17 10.64
C SER A 460 -1.55 9.88 9.83
N ALA A 461 -1.38 10.00 8.50
CA ALA A 461 -1.44 8.88 7.59
C ALA A 461 -0.22 7.96 7.75
N GLY A 462 -0.43 6.68 7.95
CA GLY A 462 0.60 5.65 8.05
C GLY A 462 1.76 6.02 8.96
N ILE A 463 2.96 5.95 8.37
CA ILE A 463 4.23 6.29 9.02
C ILE A 463 4.77 7.65 8.57
N GLU A 464 4.01 8.38 7.76
CA GLU A 464 4.44 9.61 7.12
C GLU A 464 4.50 10.79 8.10
N PRO A 465 5.45 11.71 7.91
CA PRO A 465 5.37 13.00 8.55
C PRO A 465 4.21 13.83 7.98
N ILE A 466 3.58 14.64 8.83
CA ILE A 466 2.46 15.51 8.44
C ILE A 466 2.96 16.57 7.45
N PRO A 467 2.32 16.74 6.27
CA PRO A 467 2.80 17.66 5.25
C PRO A 467 2.58 19.15 5.60
N ALA A 468 1.59 19.47 6.45
CA ALA A 468 1.30 20.82 6.90
C ALA A 468 0.51 20.79 8.21
N ASN A 469 0.71 21.76 9.13
CA ASN A 469 -0.04 21.85 10.38
C ASN A 469 -1.44 22.44 10.20
N ILE A 470 -1.73 23.04 9.08
CA ILE A 470 -3.08 23.45 8.62
C ILE A 470 -3.15 23.31 7.11
N TYR A 471 -4.25 22.78 6.61
CA TYR A 471 -4.52 22.69 5.17
C TYR A 471 -6.02 22.66 4.90
N THR A 472 -6.40 23.02 3.68
CA THR A 472 -7.80 22.91 3.25
C THR A 472 -7.96 21.62 2.44
N HIS A 473 -8.82 20.73 2.92
CA HIS A 473 -9.20 19.52 2.20
C HIS A 473 -10.56 19.74 1.49
N LYS A 474 -10.60 19.45 0.19
CA LYS A 474 -11.81 19.54 -0.63
C LYS A 474 -12.41 18.16 -0.79
N THR A 475 -13.71 18.02 -0.49
CA THR A 475 -14.51 16.82 -0.72
C THR A 475 -15.65 17.14 -1.68
N LEU A 476 -16.43 16.13 -2.07
CA LEU A 476 -17.67 16.34 -2.83
C LEU A 476 -18.68 17.22 -2.05
N SER A 477 -18.66 17.11 -0.72
CA SER A 477 -19.60 17.79 0.19
C SER A 477 -19.12 19.16 0.67
N GLY A 478 -17.86 19.58 0.37
CA GLY A 478 -17.36 20.89 0.76
C GLY A 478 -15.85 20.97 0.98
N SER A 479 -15.42 22.10 1.57
CA SER A 479 -14.02 22.34 1.93
C SER A 479 -13.89 22.39 3.45
N PHE A 480 -12.95 21.63 3.99
CA PHE A 480 -12.68 21.52 5.42
C PHE A 480 -11.28 22.06 5.74
N ALA A 481 -11.21 23.01 6.69
CA ALA A 481 -9.93 23.43 7.26
C ALA A 481 -9.51 22.39 8.32
N VAL A 482 -8.49 21.62 8.02
CA VAL A 482 -7.93 20.62 8.94
C VAL A 482 -6.75 21.25 9.67
N ARG A 483 -6.82 21.29 11.00
CA ARG A 483 -5.77 21.79 11.90
C ARG A 483 -5.13 20.62 12.64
N ASN A 484 -3.83 20.74 12.89
CA ASN A 484 -3.12 19.79 13.74
C ASN A 484 -3.61 19.93 15.19
N PRO A 485 -4.24 18.90 15.78
CA PRO A 485 -4.87 19.01 17.11
C PRO A 485 -3.84 19.16 18.25
N TYR A 486 -2.62 18.68 18.06
CA TYR A 486 -1.56 18.79 19.07
C TYR A 486 -0.98 20.21 19.09
N LEU A 487 -0.81 20.82 17.91
CA LEU A 487 -0.41 22.22 17.80
C LEU A 487 -1.53 23.13 18.33
N GLU A 488 -2.80 22.84 18.02
CA GLU A 488 -3.93 23.60 18.53
C GLU A 488 -3.94 23.65 20.07
N ARG A 489 -3.73 22.50 20.72
CA ARG A 489 -3.61 22.41 22.18
C ARG A 489 -2.44 23.25 22.73
N LEU A 490 -1.26 23.15 22.09
CA LEU A 490 -0.10 23.97 22.48
C LEU A 490 -0.40 25.47 22.34
N LEU A 491 -1.07 25.89 21.26
CA LEU A 491 -1.47 27.28 21.05
C LEU A 491 -2.51 27.73 22.08
N GLU A 492 -3.44 26.88 22.51
CA GLU A 492 -4.38 27.15 23.60
C GLU A 492 -3.63 27.36 24.92
N GLU A 493 -2.74 26.47 25.31
CA GLU A 493 -1.92 26.57 26.53
C GLU A 493 -1.12 27.87 26.56
N LYS A 494 -0.66 28.36 25.41
CA LYS A 494 0.07 29.63 25.28
C LYS A 494 -0.85 30.84 25.15
N GLY A 495 -2.18 30.67 25.06
CA GLY A 495 -3.11 31.77 24.79
C GLY A 495 -2.95 32.37 23.39
N LYS A 496 -2.49 31.57 22.43
CA LYS A 496 -2.21 31.97 21.04
C LYS A 496 -3.10 31.26 20.00
N ASN A 497 -4.10 30.48 20.42
CA ASN A 497 -5.04 29.82 19.50
C ASN A 497 -6.03 30.84 18.91
N THR A 498 -5.59 31.63 17.94
CA THR A 498 -6.35 32.68 17.27
C THR A 498 -6.35 32.49 15.74
N SER A 499 -7.40 32.98 15.06
CA SER A 499 -7.48 32.93 13.60
C SER A 499 -6.24 33.54 12.94
N ALA A 500 -5.74 34.69 13.45
CA ALA A 500 -4.57 35.36 12.88
C ALA A 500 -3.31 34.49 12.94
N VAL A 501 -3.12 33.68 14.00
CA VAL A 501 -1.99 32.74 14.08
C VAL A 501 -2.16 31.60 13.07
N TRP A 502 -3.37 31.05 12.94
CA TRP A 502 -3.65 29.98 11.97
C TRP A 502 -3.53 30.46 10.51
N ASP A 503 -4.01 31.69 10.23
CA ASP A 503 -3.83 32.30 8.92
C ASP A 503 -2.35 32.51 8.58
N SER A 504 -1.53 32.96 9.55
CA SER A 504 -0.09 33.06 9.40
C SER A 504 0.59 31.71 9.15
N ILE A 505 0.16 30.65 9.83
CA ILE A 505 0.67 29.28 9.59
C ILE A 505 0.29 28.80 8.17
N LEU A 506 -0.93 29.08 7.73
CA LEU A 506 -1.41 28.73 6.39
C LEU A 506 -0.62 29.48 5.30
N GLU A 507 -0.38 30.78 5.47
CA GLU A 507 0.43 31.62 4.55
C GLU A 507 1.89 31.13 4.45
N ASN A 508 2.40 30.49 5.53
CA ASN A 508 3.71 29.85 5.56
C ASN A 508 3.64 28.33 5.28
N GLU A 509 2.71 27.91 4.41
CA GLU A 509 2.59 26.52 3.95
C GLU A 509 2.41 25.48 5.07
N GLY A 510 1.81 25.86 6.18
CA GLY A 510 1.60 25.03 7.35
C GLY A 510 2.80 24.94 8.31
N SER A 511 3.87 25.72 8.06
CA SER A 511 5.05 25.80 8.93
C SER A 511 4.78 26.63 10.18
N VAL A 512 5.44 26.27 11.28
CA VAL A 512 5.46 27.03 12.55
C VAL A 512 6.80 27.71 12.81
N GLN A 513 7.78 27.60 11.91
CA GLN A 513 9.15 28.03 12.14
C GLN A 513 9.28 29.56 12.30
N HIS A 514 8.36 30.34 11.73
CA HIS A 514 8.29 31.80 11.83
C HIS A 514 7.68 32.32 13.14
N LEU A 515 7.08 31.46 13.96
CA LEU A 515 6.39 31.87 15.20
C LEU A 515 7.39 32.11 16.34
N ASP A 516 7.70 33.36 16.64
CA ASP A 516 8.72 33.75 17.64
C ASP A 516 8.36 33.34 19.09
N PHE A 517 7.09 33.12 19.39
CA PHE A 517 6.64 32.72 20.72
C PHE A 517 6.76 31.21 21.01
N LEU A 518 7.14 30.41 20.02
CA LEU A 518 7.48 28.99 20.18
C LEU A 518 8.98 28.83 20.41
N THR A 519 9.34 27.95 21.34
CA THR A 519 10.73 27.52 21.53
C THR A 519 11.20 26.66 20.36
N GLN A 520 12.53 26.51 20.22
CA GLN A 520 13.06 25.65 19.15
C GLN A 520 12.62 24.19 19.30
N ASP A 521 12.59 23.66 20.52
CA ASP A 521 12.12 22.29 20.78
C ASP A 521 10.66 22.10 20.34
N GLU A 522 9.78 23.08 20.60
CA GLU A 522 8.39 23.05 20.15
C GLU A 522 8.31 23.13 18.63
N LYS A 523 9.10 24.01 18.00
CA LYS A 523 9.15 24.10 16.53
C LYS A 523 9.61 22.78 15.90
N ASP A 524 10.57 22.09 16.49
CA ASP A 524 11.09 20.82 15.98
C ASP A 524 10.06 19.68 16.05
N VAL A 525 9.16 19.69 17.06
CA VAL A 525 8.05 18.74 17.15
C VAL A 525 7.03 18.92 16.02
N TYR A 526 6.80 20.16 15.58
CA TYR A 526 5.78 20.50 14.59
C TYR A 526 6.36 20.80 13.20
N LYS A 527 7.60 20.39 12.90
CA LYS A 527 8.13 20.42 11.54
C LYS A 527 7.23 19.66 10.58
N THR A 528 6.98 20.27 9.43
CA THR A 528 6.25 19.63 8.33
C THR A 528 7.14 18.63 7.58
N ALA A 529 6.54 17.77 6.76
CA ALA A 529 7.28 16.78 5.98
C ALA A 529 8.38 17.39 5.10
N PHE A 530 8.15 18.60 4.55
CA PHE A 530 9.12 19.30 3.71
C PHE A 530 10.22 20.02 4.47
N GLU A 531 10.08 20.19 5.79
CA GLU A 531 11.07 20.80 6.69
C GLU A 531 11.99 19.77 7.33
N LEU A 532 11.58 18.49 7.30
CA LEU A 532 12.38 17.40 7.86
C LEU A 532 13.54 17.01 6.94
N ASP A 533 14.67 16.69 7.55
CA ASP A 533 15.73 15.97 6.85
C ASP A 533 15.25 14.55 6.51
N GLN A 534 15.06 14.30 5.23
CA GLN A 534 14.50 13.05 4.71
C GLN A 534 15.38 11.83 5.02
N ARG A 535 16.62 12.01 5.41
CA ARG A 535 17.48 10.93 5.91
C ARG A 535 16.87 10.28 7.16
N TRP A 536 16.15 11.03 8.00
CA TRP A 536 15.44 10.50 9.15
C TRP A 536 14.23 9.63 8.74
N VAL A 537 13.53 10.01 7.68
CA VAL A 537 12.44 9.19 7.13
C VAL A 537 12.98 7.82 6.71
N ILE A 538 14.11 7.81 5.99
CA ILE A 538 14.80 6.58 5.56
C ILE A 538 15.33 5.77 6.76
N GLU A 539 15.97 6.41 7.73
CA GLU A 539 16.50 5.75 8.93
C GLU A 539 15.38 5.06 9.73
N LEU A 540 14.28 5.77 10.00
CA LEU A 540 13.15 5.18 10.71
C LEU A 540 12.50 4.04 9.91
N ALA A 541 12.42 4.16 8.58
CA ALA A 541 11.92 3.11 7.71
C ALA A 541 12.84 1.88 7.72
N ALA A 542 14.15 2.08 7.67
CA ALA A 542 15.14 1.00 7.74
C ALA A 542 15.11 0.29 9.09
N ASP A 543 15.03 1.04 10.19
CA ASP A 543 15.01 0.47 11.55
C ASP A 543 13.79 -0.44 11.81
N ARG A 544 12.62 -0.14 11.22
CA ARG A 544 11.42 -0.98 11.36
C ARG A 544 11.33 -2.11 10.33
N THR A 545 12.10 -2.06 9.25
CA THR A 545 12.05 -3.05 8.17
C THR A 545 12.18 -4.51 8.63
N PRO A 546 13.04 -4.87 9.61
CA PRO A 546 13.12 -6.25 10.13
C PRO A 546 11.82 -6.75 10.78
N ASP A 547 11.01 -5.85 11.31
CA ASP A 547 9.75 -6.16 11.99
C ASP A 547 8.54 -6.11 11.03
N VAL A 548 8.72 -5.67 9.78
CA VAL A 548 7.69 -5.58 8.74
C VAL A 548 7.96 -6.64 7.67
N CYS A 549 7.24 -7.76 7.72
CA CYS A 549 7.52 -8.91 6.85
C CYS A 549 7.27 -8.62 5.35
N GLN A 550 6.29 -7.81 4.98
CA GLN A 550 6.13 -7.28 3.63
C GLN A 550 6.94 -5.97 3.49
N SER A 551 6.33 -4.87 3.09
CA SER A 551 7.00 -3.59 3.01
C SER A 551 6.16 -2.45 3.59
N GLN A 552 6.55 -1.23 3.29
CA GLN A 552 5.96 0.00 3.78
C GLN A 552 5.94 1.05 2.67
N SER A 553 4.85 1.82 2.58
CA SER A 553 4.71 2.91 1.62
C SER A 553 5.53 4.12 2.11
N VAL A 554 6.81 4.19 1.72
CA VAL A 554 7.72 5.25 2.14
C VAL A 554 7.72 6.37 1.11
N ASN A 555 7.10 7.50 1.44
CA ASN A 555 7.18 8.73 0.67
C ASN A 555 8.40 9.56 1.08
N ILE A 556 8.99 10.24 0.11
CA ILE A 556 10.09 11.20 0.30
C ILE A 556 9.60 12.57 -0.12
N PHE A 557 9.91 13.60 0.68
CA PHE A 557 9.47 14.98 0.46
C PHE A 557 10.68 15.88 0.22
N LEU A 558 10.80 16.43 -0.98
CA LEU A 558 11.96 17.22 -1.36
C LEU A 558 11.55 18.57 -2.00
N PRO A 559 12.36 19.63 -1.84
CA PRO A 559 12.18 20.83 -2.64
C PRO A 559 12.42 20.53 -4.12
N GLY A 560 11.82 21.33 -5.01
CA GLY A 560 11.92 21.11 -6.46
C GLY A 560 13.33 21.36 -7.03
N ASP A 561 14.16 22.06 -6.31
CA ASP A 561 15.52 22.47 -6.63
C ASP A 561 16.59 21.70 -5.82
N VAL A 562 16.24 20.54 -5.30
CA VAL A 562 17.16 19.68 -4.54
C VAL A 562 18.44 19.41 -5.34
N ASP A 563 19.58 19.45 -4.65
CA ASP A 563 20.88 19.11 -5.26
C ASP A 563 20.90 17.63 -5.71
N LYS A 564 21.49 17.39 -6.88
CA LYS A 564 21.56 16.04 -7.47
C LYS A 564 22.31 15.04 -6.60
N TRP A 565 23.31 15.50 -5.85
CA TRP A 565 24.06 14.65 -4.95
C TRP A 565 23.23 14.26 -3.73
N ASP A 566 22.49 15.20 -3.14
CA ASP A 566 21.59 14.92 -2.01
C ASP A 566 20.47 13.97 -2.44
N LEU A 567 19.89 14.16 -3.63
CA LEU A 567 18.92 13.25 -4.21
C LEU A 567 19.49 11.84 -4.38
N HIS A 568 20.71 11.73 -4.92
CA HIS A 568 21.41 10.44 -5.03
C HIS A 568 21.65 9.82 -3.67
N MET A 569 22.25 10.54 -2.73
CA MET A 569 22.65 10.02 -1.42
C MET A 569 21.44 9.52 -0.61
N LEU A 570 20.29 10.20 -0.70
CA LEU A 570 19.08 9.79 -0.03
C LEU A 570 18.56 8.42 -0.54
N HIS A 571 18.53 8.24 -1.87
CA HIS A 571 18.10 6.98 -2.47
C HIS A 571 19.13 5.86 -2.26
N TRP A 572 20.41 6.21 -2.26
CA TRP A 572 21.51 5.30 -1.94
C TRP A 572 21.40 4.78 -0.51
N GLN A 573 21.18 5.68 0.44
CA GLN A 573 20.99 5.34 1.84
C GLN A 573 19.81 4.36 2.02
N ALA A 574 18.71 4.55 1.29
CA ALA A 574 17.57 3.63 1.38
C ALA A 574 17.95 2.19 0.98
N TRP A 575 18.71 2.02 -0.10
CA TRP A 575 19.23 0.72 -0.51
C TRP A 575 20.23 0.15 0.50
N GLU A 576 21.24 0.93 0.88
CA GLU A 576 22.32 0.52 1.76
C GLU A 576 21.81 0.13 3.16
N ARG A 577 20.81 0.85 3.67
CA ARG A 577 20.17 0.61 4.96
C ARG A 577 19.14 -0.54 4.93
N GLY A 578 18.89 -1.13 3.77
CA GLY A 578 18.03 -2.29 3.61
C GLY A 578 16.53 -1.97 3.59
N CYS A 579 16.12 -0.78 3.18
CA CYS A 579 14.72 -0.53 2.83
C CYS A 579 14.30 -1.45 1.68
N LYS A 580 13.06 -1.94 1.72
CA LYS A 580 12.53 -2.84 0.69
C LYS A 580 11.97 -2.09 -0.51
N SER A 581 11.40 -0.92 -0.28
CA SER A 581 10.78 -0.09 -1.33
C SER A 581 10.79 1.39 -0.98
N LEU A 582 10.68 2.22 -2.02
CA LEU A 582 10.34 3.64 -1.94
C LEU A 582 9.13 3.90 -2.82
N TYR A 583 8.12 4.59 -2.25
CA TYR A 583 6.88 4.94 -2.93
C TYR A 583 7.04 6.24 -3.72
N TYR A 584 6.22 7.27 -3.51
CA TYR A 584 6.38 8.54 -4.21
C TYR A 584 7.60 9.34 -3.75
N LEU A 585 8.18 10.08 -4.70
CA LEU A 585 8.97 11.26 -4.40
C LEU A 585 8.05 12.47 -4.59
N ARG A 586 7.65 13.10 -3.49
CA ARG A 586 6.83 14.31 -3.49
C ARG A 586 7.75 15.54 -3.56
N SER A 587 7.73 16.24 -4.69
CA SER A 587 8.54 17.45 -4.86
C SER A 587 7.66 18.71 -4.94
N LYS A 588 8.13 19.81 -4.36
CA LYS A 588 7.64 21.15 -4.66
C LYS A 588 8.27 21.58 -5.99
N SER A 589 7.72 21.17 -7.13
CA SER A 589 8.24 21.60 -8.43
C SER A 589 8.05 23.11 -8.61
N VAL A 590 8.95 23.76 -9.34
CA VAL A 590 8.88 25.20 -9.67
C VAL A 590 7.53 25.57 -10.31
N GLN A 591 6.94 24.67 -11.07
CA GLN A 591 5.59 24.83 -11.63
C GLN A 591 4.49 24.85 -10.56
N ARG A 592 4.62 24.08 -9.47
CA ARG A 592 3.67 24.10 -8.33
C ARG A 592 3.92 25.28 -7.39
N ALA A 593 5.17 25.72 -7.20
CA ALA A 593 5.51 26.88 -6.36
C ALA A 593 5.01 28.21 -6.95
N ALA A 594 5.06 28.37 -8.27
CA ALA A 594 4.52 29.56 -8.95
C ALA A 594 2.97 29.69 -8.82
N HIS A 595 2.27 28.64 -8.43
CA HIS A 595 0.82 28.63 -8.28
C HIS A 595 0.33 28.94 -6.86
N ALA A 596 1.21 28.93 -5.86
CA ALA A 596 0.87 29.27 -4.47
C ALA A 596 0.93 30.78 -4.19
N GLY A 597 1.54 31.58 -5.06
CA GLY A 597 1.67 33.03 -4.92
C GLY A 597 0.92 33.82 -6.01
N GLY A 598 -0.31 34.21 -5.77
CA GLY A 598 -1.05 35.29 -6.42
C GLY A 598 -1.19 35.29 -7.96
N GLU A 599 -2.37 35.53 -8.49
CA GLU A 599 -2.84 35.65 -9.88
C GLU A 599 -3.01 34.36 -10.72
N GLY A 600 -2.44 33.24 -10.34
CA GLY A 600 -2.63 31.94 -11.02
C GLY A 600 -3.91 31.17 -10.62
N ALA A 601 -4.61 31.61 -9.60
CA ALA A 601 -5.80 30.89 -9.06
C ALA A 601 -6.94 30.71 -10.07
N ALA A 602 -7.09 31.64 -11.02
CA ALA A 602 -8.15 31.54 -12.04
C ALA A 602 -7.82 30.55 -13.17
N VAL A 603 -6.53 30.34 -13.48
CA VAL A 603 -6.08 29.36 -14.49
C VAL A 603 -6.05 27.96 -13.88
N MET A 604 -5.77 27.85 -12.58
CA MET A 604 -5.82 26.57 -11.85
C MET A 604 -7.24 26.02 -11.69
N ALA A 605 -8.28 26.86 -11.62
CA ALA A 605 -9.65 26.38 -11.58
C ALA A 605 -10.07 25.60 -12.85
N ALA A 606 -9.39 25.83 -13.99
CA ALA A 606 -9.63 25.10 -15.25
C ALA A 606 -8.76 23.84 -15.40
N VAL A 607 -7.65 23.73 -14.63
CA VAL A 607 -6.70 22.59 -14.70
C VAL A 607 -6.87 21.64 -13.50
N THR A 608 -7.45 22.11 -12.38
CA THR A 608 -7.66 21.32 -11.15
C THR A 608 -8.88 20.40 -11.17
N THR A 609 -9.56 20.24 -12.32
CA THR A 609 -10.45 19.09 -12.53
C THR A 609 -9.67 17.80 -12.76
N GLU A 610 -8.34 17.85 -12.89
CA GLU A 610 -7.48 16.70 -13.08
C GLU A 610 -6.64 16.44 -11.83
N ARG A 611 -7.06 15.41 -11.08
CA ARG A 611 -6.29 14.60 -10.13
C ARG A 611 -5.51 15.33 -9.03
N THR A 612 -6.06 15.36 -7.85
CA THR A 612 -5.24 15.49 -6.64
C THR A 612 -4.60 14.13 -6.32
N ASP A 613 -3.32 14.10 -5.92
CA ASP A 613 -2.59 12.89 -5.47
C ASP A 613 -3.33 12.10 -4.37
N TYR A 614 -4.29 12.71 -3.70
CA TYR A 614 -5.16 12.11 -2.71
C TYR A 614 -6.18 11.13 -3.30
N GLU A 615 -6.71 11.37 -4.51
CA GLU A 615 -7.66 10.45 -5.15
C GLU A 615 -6.97 9.13 -5.55
N GLU A 616 -5.69 9.16 -5.84
CA GLU A 616 -4.91 7.98 -6.22
C GLU A 616 -4.61 7.08 -5.02
N CYS A 617 -4.34 7.65 -3.85
CA CYS A 617 -4.17 6.90 -2.61
C CYS A 617 -5.47 6.25 -2.11
N LEU A 618 -6.64 6.77 -2.48
CA LEU A 618 -7.94 6.21 -2.12
C LEU A 618 -8.24 4.86 -2.80
N ALA A 619 -7.51 4.51 -3.84
CA ALA A 619 -7.74 3.26 -4.58
C ALA A 619 -7.22 2.01 -3.87
N CYS A 620 -6.24 2.13 -2.97
CA CYS A 620 -5.60 0.99 -2.30
C CYS A 620 -6.04 0.76 -0.85
N GLN A 621 -6.94 1.58 -0.31
CA GLN A 621 -7.34 1.47 1.10
C GLN A 621 -8.81 1.21 1.29
#